data_17e48847e7084bf634f6bd50a73f19a9
#
_entry.id   17e48847e7084bf634f6bd50a73f19a9
#
_cell.length_a   1.000
_cell.length_b   1.000
_cell.length_c   1.000
_cell.angle_alpha   90.00
_cell.angle_beta   90.00
_cell.angle_gamma   90.00
#
_symmetry.space_group_name_H-M   'P 1'
#
loop_
_entity.id
_entity.type
_entity.pdbx_description
1 polymer ?
#
loop_
_entity_poly.entity_id
_entity_poly.type
_entity_poly.pdbx_seq_one_letter_code
_entity_poly.pdbx_strand_id
1 'polypeptide(L)'
;DFYSRKQDDEHQIKVTDNIYIINSIKDTIYEDIYKSSLGSKSYEYSDLGYYIFKKKLEKDFGKDLNQLTQEKFYQSLGMYRTTFNPKEKFSLEDIIPTEYDKTYRNQLVHGFVHDQGAAMMGGIAGHAGLFSNSIDLAKLMQMYLNGGEYGDEVYLKPETVAEFTKQQFKGNHRGAGFDKMQTTSKIGPSAESFGHTGFTGTMVWADPKYNIVYIFLSNRVNETVEPNYLSVKKVRENIRQVIYEAILP
;
A
#
# COMPACT_ATOMS: atom_id res chain seq x y z
N ASP A 1 23.28 -8.52 19.55
CA ASP A 1 22.15 -9.38 19.13
C ASP A 1 21.24 -8.62 18.17
N PHE A 2 20.59 -9.33 17.23
CA PHE A 2 19.67 -8.68 16.27
C PHE A 2 18.35 -8.26 16.93
N TYR A 3 17.90 -8.97 17.95
CA TYR A 3 16.64 -8.75 18.66
C TYR A 3 16.82 -8.41 20.13
N SER A 4 15.96 -7.54 20.63
CA SER A 4 15.77 -7.29 22.07
C SER A 4 14.30 -7.39 22.46
N ARG A 5 14.02 -7.83 23.69
CA ARG A 5 12.67 -7.81 24.28
C ARG A 5 12.32 -6.48 24.95
N LYS A 6 13.32 -5.61 25.07
CA LYS A 6 13.19 -4.27 25.65
C LYS A 6 13.85 -3.27 24.71
N GLN A 7 13.32 -2.07 24.68
CA GLN A 7 13.96 -0.95 24.00
C GLN A 7 15.23 -0.56 24.74
N ASP A 8 16.31 -0.36 24.02
CA ASP A 8 17.60 0.13 24.51
C ASP A 8 18.26 1.01 23.42
N ASP A 9 19.47 1.50 23.67
CA ASP A 9 20.17 2.43 22.76
C ASP A 9 20.49 1.80 21.41
N GLU A 10 20.65 0.48 21.32
CA GLU A 10 20.94 -0.24 20.08
C GLU A 10 19.68 -0.77 19.37
N HIS A 11 18.60 -1.01 20.11
CA HIS A 11 17.36 -1.63 19.65
C HIS A 11 16.17 -0.70 19.85
N GLN A 12 15.99 0.27 18.93
CA GLN A 12 14.90 1.25 19.01
C GLN A 12 13.78 0.97 18.01
N ILE A 13 14.00 0.11 17.01
CA ILE A 13 13.00 -0.20 15.98
C ILE A 13 12.04 -1.23 16.53
N LYS A 14 10.83 -0.79 16.86
CA LYS A 14 9.77 -1.64 17.40
C LYS A 14 9.06 -2.37 16.26
N VAL A 15 9.07 -3.70 16.24
CA VAL A 15 8.41 -4.53 15.21
C VAL A 15 7.15 -5.24 15.72
N THR A 16 6.99 -5.34 17.04
CA THR A 16 5.77 -5.69 17.77
C THR A 16 5.83 -5.09 19.19
N ASP A 17 4.83 -5.37 20.01
CA ASP A 17 4.76 -4.82 21.37
C ASP A 17 5.96 -5.17 22.26
N ASN A 18 6.59 -6.31 22.03
CA ASN A 18 7.65 -6.86 22.86
C ASN A 18 8.88 -7.32 22.05
N ILE A 19 9.06 -6.83 20.82
CA ILE A 19 10.24 -7.10 20.01
C ILE A 19 10.75 -5.81 19.40
N TYR A 20 12.02 -5.55 19.66
CA TYR A 20 12.79 -4.47 19.08
C TYR A 20 13.97 -5.05 18.31
N ILE A 21 14.40 -4.40 17.27
CA ILE A 21 15.53 -4.83 16.44
C ILE A 21 16.58 -3.73 16.35
N ILE A 22 17.77 -4.18 15.98
CA ILE A 22 18.97 -3.34 15.90
C ILE A 22 18.78 -2.17 14.93
N ASN A 23 19.20 -0.97 15.35
CA ASN A 23 19.02 0.27 14.57
C ASN A 23 19.70 0.23 13.21
N SER A 24 20.87 -0.42 13.11
CA SER A 24 21.67 -0.52 11.88
C SER A 24 21.01 -1.33 10.76
N ILE A 25 19.90 -2.05 11.03
CA ILE A 25 19.23 -2.86 10.01
C ILE A 25 18.77 -2.03 8.81
N LYS A 26 18.36 -0.77 9.05
CA LYS A 26 17.93 0.12 7.96
C LYS A 26 19.08 0.40 6.97
N ASP A 27 20.27 0.65 7.49
CA ASP A 27 21.46 0.89 6.67
C ASP A 27 21.85 -0.38 5.92
N THR A 28 21.83 -1.54 6.59
CA THR A 28 22.09 -2.84 5.98
C THR A 28 21.14 -3.11 4.81
N ILE A 29 19.83 -2.88 4.99
CA ILE A 29 18.83 -3.05 3.92
C ILE A 29 19.18 -2.16 2.71
N TYR A 30 19.49 -0.88 2.93
CA TYR A 30 19.86 0.01 1.83
C TYR A 30 21.17 -0.37 1.16
N GLU A 31 22.16 -0.80 1.92
CA GLU A 31 23.43 -1.29 1.36
C GLU A 31 23.22 -2.53 0.48
N ASP A 32 22.42 -3.49 0.95
CA ASP A 32 22.13 -4.70 0.20
C ASP A 32 21.37 -4.37 -1.10
N ILE A 33 20.40 -3.44 -1.04
CA ILE A 33 19.71 -2.96 -2.25
C ILE A 33 20.70 -2.33 -3.24
N TYR A 34 21.60 -1.47 -2.78
CA TYR A 34 22.58 -0.81 -3.66
C TYR A 34 23.64 -1.76 -4.21
N LYS A 35 23.98 -2.81 -3.49
CA LYS A 35 24.92 -3.86 -3.94
C LYS A 35 24.25 -4.92 -4.81
N SER A 36 22.91 -4.97 -4.86
CA SER A 36 22.19 -5.95 -5.65
C SER A 36 22.44 -5.74 -7.14
N SER A 37 22.63 -6.85 -7.87
CA SER A 37 22.78 -6.79 -9.32
C SER A 37 21.44 -6.55 -10.01
N LEU A 38 21.46 -5.75 -11.08
CA LEU A 38 20.30 -5.64 -11.97
C LEU A 38 20.12 -6.97 -12.73
N GLY A 39 18.88 -7.46 -12.73
CA GLY A 39 18.49 -8.62 -13.53
C GLY A 39 18.38 -8.32 -15.04
N SER A 40 17.71 -9.20 -15.78
CA SER A 40 17.39 -8.97 -17.18
C SER A 40 16.49 -7.74 -17.37
N LYS A 41 16.53 -7.13 -18.57
CA LYS A 41 15.63 -6.01 -18.93
C LYS A 41 14.20 -6.51 -19.21
N SER A 42 13.60 -7.16 -18.23
CA SER A 42 12.22 -7.63 -18.26
C SER A 42 11.46 -7.07 -17.06
N TYR A 43 10.12 -7.02 -17.16
CA TYR A 43 9.32 -6.62 -16.03
C TYR A 43 9.42 -7.66 -14.91
N GLU A 44 9.71 -7.19 -13.71
CA GLU A 44 9.67 -7.96 -12.47
C GLU A 44 8.99 -7.12 -11.38
N TYR A 45 8.02 -7.71 -10.70
CA TYR A 45 7.38 -7.04 -9.55
C TYR A 45 8.38 -6.99 -8.39
N SER A 46 8.63 -5.79 -7.85
CA SER A 46 9.63 -5.59 -6.81
C SER A 46 9.28 -4.43 -5.90
N ASP A 47 9.50 -4.63 -4.61
CA ASP A 47 9.36 -3.58 -3.59
C ASP A 47 10.62 -2.71 -3.48
N LEU A 48 11.77 -3.16 -4.00
CA LEU A 48 13.06 -2.50 -3.79
C LEU A 48 13.09 -1.04 -4.25
N GLY A 49 12.42 -0.73 -5.36
CA GLY A 49 12.30 0.64 -5.85
C GLY A 49 11.61 1.57 -4.86
N TYR A 50 10.64 1.07 -4.11
CA TYR A 50 9.89 1.87 -3.14
C TYR A 50 10.69 2.17 -1.85
N TYR A 51 11.64 1.31 -1.46
CA TYR A 51 12.64 1.66 -0.44
C TYR A 51 13.46 2.88 -0.88
N ILE A 52 13.94 2.88 -2.13
CA ILE A 52 14.73 3.99 -2.68
C ILE A 52 13.91 5.27 -2.77
N PHE A 53 12.66 5.20 -3.27
CA PHE A 53 11.76 6.36 -3.32
C PHE A 53 11.48 6.94 -1.94
N LYS A 54 11.21 6.10 -0.93
CA LYS A 54 11.05 6.55 0.45
C LYS A 54 12.28 7.32 0.91
N LYS A 55 13.47 6.73 0.83
CA LYS A 55 14.73 7.37 1.25
C LYS A 55 14.97 8.71 0.55
N LYS A 56 14.69 8.76 -0.76
CA LYS A 56 14.83 9.98 -1.54
C LYS A 56 13.85 11.07 -1.09
N LEU A 57 12.58 10.75 -0.96
CA LEU A 57 11.56 11.69 -0.51
C LEU A 57 11.87 12.25 0.88
N GLU A 58 12.19 11.38 1.84
CA GLU A 58 12.54 11.79 3.19
C GLU A 58 13.77 12.70 3.23
N LYS A 59 14.78 12.41 2.39
CA LYS A 59 15.95 13.27 2.25
C LYS A 59 15.62 14.63 1.61
N ASP A 60 14.83 14.64 0.55
CA ASP A 60 14.54 15.86 -0.21
C ASP A 60 13.68 16.84 0.60
N PHE A 61 12.76 16.32 1.40
CA PHE A 61 11.80 17.12 2.18
C PHE A 61 12.19 17.30 3.65
N GLY A 62 13.19 16.57 4.15
CA GLY A 62 13.61 16.64 5.56
C GLY A 62 12.56 16.13 6.55
N LYS A 63 11.64 15.29 6.12
CA LYS A 63 10.51 14.75 6.89
C LYS A 63 10.35 13.26 6.59
N ASP A 64 9.87 12.48 7.56
CA ASP A 64 9.53 11.09 7.30
C ASP A 64 8.28 10.95 6.39
N LEU A 65 8.13 9.78 5.78
CA LEU A 65 7.06 9.53 4.81
C LEU A 65 5.65 9.68 5.42
N ASN A 66 5.46 9.35 6.70
CA ASN A 66 4.18 9.53 7.37
C ASN A 66 3.84 11.01 7.49
N GLN A 67 4.78 11.85 7.94
CA GLN A 67 4.59 13.31 8.02
C GLN A 67 4.30 13.89 6.64
N LEU A 68 5.06 13.50 5.61
CA LEU A 68 4.87 13.97 4.24
C LEU A 68 3.47 13.64 3.71
N THR A 69 3.02 12.41 3.88
CA THR A 69 1.71 11.99 3.37
C THR A 69 0.56 12.61 4.15
N GLN A 70 0.71 12.79 5.47
CA GLN A 70 -0.26 13.50 6.29
C GLN A 70 -0.41 14.96 5.83
N GLU A 71 0.68 15.70 5.71
CA GLU A 71 0.66 17.12 5.36
C GLU A 71 0.25 17.39 3.91
N LYS A 72 0.68 16.54 2.97
CA LYS A 72 0.45 16.77 1.55
C LYS A 72 -0.89 16.26 1.04
N PHE A 73 -1.47 15.27 1.73
CA PHE A 73 -2.68 14.59 1.26
C PHE A 73 -3.69 14.33 2.36
N TYR A 74 -3.34 13.53 3.40
CA TYR A 74 -4.36 12.91 4.23
C TYR A 74 -5.15 13.90 5.08
N GLN A 75 -4.49 14.93 5.63
CA GLN A 75 -5.17 15.93 6.47
C GLN A 75 -6.19 16.74 5.67
N SER A 76 -5.79 17.32 4.54
CA SER A 76 -6.67 18.16 3.71
C SER A 76 -7.75 17.36 2.98
N LEU A 77 -7.45 16.09 2.59
CA LEU A 77 -8.46 15.16 2.08
C LEU A 77 -9.44 14.68 3.16
N GLY A 78 -9.23 15.01 4.42
CA GLY A 78 -10.06 14.53 5.54
C GLY A 78 -9.94 13.00 5.74
N MET A 79 -8.77 12.43 5.47
CA MET A 79 -8.46 11.00 5.64
C MET A 79 -7.96 10.75 7.07
N TYR A 80 -8.80 10.99 8.06
CA TYR A 80 -8.40 11.01 9.47
C TYR A 80 -8.08 9.62 10.06
N ARG A 81 -8.48 8.55 9.39
CA ARG A 81 -8.20 7.17 9.79
C ARG A 81 -7.11 6.50 8.93
N THR A 82 -6.37 7.29 8.16
CA THR A 82 -5.25 6.81 7.34
C THR A 82 -3.92 7.22 7.98
N THR A 83 -3.09 6.23 8.32
CA THR A 83 -1.81 6.47 8.98
C THR A 83 -0.90 5.24 8.89
N PHE A 84 0.40 5.46 9.02
CA PHE A 84 1.33 4.42 9.45
C PHE A 84 1.27 4.27 10.97
N ASN A 85 1.75 3.14 11.52
CA ASN A 85 1.82 2.88 12.96
C ASN A 85 0.53 3.28 13.72
N PRO A 86 -0.62 2.68 13.40
CA PRO A 86 -1.93 3.17 13.86
C PRO A 86 -2.10 3.16 15.38
N LYS A 87 -1.33 2.37 16.13
CA LYS A 87 -1.35 2.32 17.60
C LYS A 87 -0.92 3.64 18.26
N GLU A 88 -0.23 4.50 17.54
CA GLU A 88 0.13 5.84 18.02
C GLU A 88 -1.08 6.79 18.04
N LYS A 89 -2.14 6.45 17.32
CA LYS A 89 -3.31 7.32 17.11
C LYS A 89 -4.63 6.70 17.52
N PHE A 90 -4.75 5.37 17.48
CA PHE A 90 -5.99 4.63 17.68
C PHE A 90 -5.83 3.54 18.75
N SER A 91 -6.94 3.20 19.42
CA SER A 91 -6.99 2.02 20.29
C SER A 91 -6.93 0.73 19.48
N LEU A 92 -6.50 -0.38 20.09
CA LEU A 92 -6.47 -1.67 19.41
C LEU A 92 -7.85 -2.15 18.95
N GLU A 93 -8.91 -1.75 19.64
CA GLU A 93 -10.30 -2.09 19.29
C GLU A 93 -10.72 -1.49 17.94
N ASP A 94 -10.12 -0.36 17.54
CA ASP A 94 -10.34 0.29 16.25
C ASP A 94 -9.52 -0.31 15.11
N ILE A 95 -8.60 -1.22 15.41
CA ILE A 95 -7.63 -1.76 14.45
C ILE A 95 -7.89 -3.26 14.28
N ILE A 96 -8.09 -3.72 13.05
CA ILE A 96 -8.21 -5.15 12.77
C ILE A 96 -6.87 -5.85 13.05
N PRO A 97 -6.84 -7.00 13.76
CA PRO A 97 -5.62 -7.79 13.94
C PRO A 97 -4.97 -8.14 12.60
N THR A 98 -3.66 -7.98 12.50
CA THR A 98 -2.95 -8.16 11.23
C THR A 98 -2.83 -9.64 10.87
N GLU A 99 -2.14 -10.41 11.70
CA GLU A 99 -1.89 -11.84 11.45
C GLU A 99 -1.38 -12.55 12.72
N TYR A 100 -1.35 -13.87 12.69
CA TYR A 100 -0.51 -14.65 13.59
C TYR A 100 0.80 -14.99 12.85
N ASP A 101 1.85 -14.17 13.03
CA ASP A 101 3.14 -14.36 12.39
C ASP A 101 3.89 -15.54 13.02
N LYS A 102 4.09 -16.59 12.23
CA LYS A 102 4.76 -17.83 12.67
C LYS A 102 6.23 -17.90 12.32
N THR A 103 6.75 -16.95 11.54
CA THR A 103 8.09 -17.04 10.95
C THR A 103 9.07 -16.00 11.49
N TYR A 104 8.62 -14.78 11.71
CA TYR A 104 9.46 -13.66 12.08
C TYR A 104 9.22 -13.22 13.54
N ARG A 105 7.98 -12.87 13.90
CA ARG A 105 7.64 -12.33 15.22
C ARG A 105 7.10 -13.37 16.21
N ASN A 106 6.66 -14.52 15.71
CA ASN A 106 6.13 -15.68 16.47
C ASN A 106 5.03 -15.32 17.49
N GLN A 107 4.10 -14.46 17.06
CA GLN A 107 2.97 -14.00 17.88
C GLN A 107 1.86 -13.38 17.04
N LEU A 108 0.72 -13.08 17.68
CA LEU A 108 -0.30 -12.24 17.10
C LEU A 108 0.27 -10.83 16.87
N VAL A 109 0.22 -10.38 15.63
CA VAL A 109 0.58 -9.02 15.21
C VAL A 109 -0.70 -8.20 15.12
N HIS A 110 -0.79 -7.14 15.91
CA HIS A 110 -1.96 -6.28 15.96
C HIS A 110 -1.54 -4.80 16.02
N GLY A 111 -1.95 -4.03 15.04
CA GLY A 111 -1.56 -2.63 14.91
C GLY A 111 -0.13 -2.41 14.43
N PHE A 112 0.52 -3.45 13.92
CA PHE A 112 1.79 -3.41 13.21
C PHE A 112 1.63 -3.96 11.81
N VAL A 113 2.46 -3.50 10.89
CA VAL A 113 2.43 -3.91 9.49
C VAL A 113 2.67 -5.42 9.32
N HIS A 114 1.96 -6.04 8.36
CA HIS A 114 2.19 -7.44 7.98
C HIS A 114 3.59 -7.65 7.42
N ASP A 115 3.98 -6.83 6.44
CA ASP A 115 5.25 -6.94 5.72
C ASP A 115 6.45 -6.82 6.65
N GLN A 116 7.34 -7.83 6.61
CA GLN A 116 8.50 -7.92 7.50
C GLN A 116 9.55 -6.87 7.17
N GLY A 117 9.77 -6.58 5.88
CA GLY A 117 10.69 -5.54 5.44
C GLY A 117 10.22 -4.15 5.88
N ALA A 118 8.93 -3.86 5.75
CA ALA A 118 8.35 -2.63 6.26
C ALA A 118 8.42 -2.54 7.79
N ALA A 119 8.24 -3.66 8.51
CA ALA A 119 8.42 -3.71 9.96
C ALA A 119 9.86 -3.35 10.36
N MET A 120 10.87 -3.89 9.66
CA MET A 120 12.28 -3.54 9.85
C MET A 120 12.58 -2.06 9.54
N MET A 121 11.77 -1.43 8.69
CA MET A 121 11.83 0.02 8.44
C MET A 121 11.11 0.85 9.51
N GLY A 122 10.60 0.23 10.58
CA GLY A 122 9.85 0.89 11.64
C GLY A 122 8.36 1.06 11.35
N GLY A 123 7.81 0.23 10.46
CA GLY A 123 6.40 0.26 10.08
C GLY A 123 6.04 1.32 9.03
N ILE A 124 6.98 2.16 8.63
CA ILE A 124 6.79 3.23 7.64
C ILE A 124 7.64 2.90 6.41
N ALA A 125 7.02 2.36 5.35
CA ALA A 125 7.75 2.01 4.13
C ALA A 125 6.96 2.43 2.87
N GLY A 126 7.66 2.54 1.74
CA GLY A 126 7.05 2.97 0.48
C GLY A 126 6.20 1.89 -0.19
N HIS A 127 6.40 0.62 0.18
CA HIS A 127 5.71 -0.54 -0.40
C HIS A 127 4.62 -1.12 0.51
N ALA A 128 4.68 -0.86 1.83
CA ALA A 128 3.73 -1.38 2.81
C ALA A 128 3.70 -0.52 4.08
N GLY A 129 2.75 -0.80 4.99
CA GLY A 129 2.68 -0.18 6.32
C GLY A 129 1.49 0.76 6.53
N LEU A 130 0.79 1.15 5.48
CA LEU A 130 -0.35 2.05 5.61
C LEU A 130 -1.59 1.30 6.11
N PHE A 131 -2.24 1.85 7.13
CA PHE A 131 -3.55 1.45 7.63
C PHE A 131 -4.58 2.50 7.22
N SER A 132 -5.77 2.06 6.85
CA SER A 132 -6.83 2.95 6.38
C SER A 132 -8.21 2.31 6.53
N ASN A 133 -9.24 3.00 6.06
CA ASN A 133 -10.60 2.49 5.90
C ASN A 133 -11.15 2.79 4.49
N SER A 134 -12.32 2.26 4.18
CA SER A 134 -12.90 2.40 2.84
C SER A 134 -13.28 3.84 2.49
N ILE A 135 -13.72 4.64 3.47
CA ILE A 135 -14.13 6.03 3.26
C ILE A 135 -12.91 6.90 2.91
N ASP A 136 -11.83 6.77 3.66
CA ASP A 136 -10.60 7.54 3.41
C ASP A 136 -9.99 7.17 2.06
N LEU A 137 -9.92 5.86 1.74
CA LEU A 137 -9.43 5.41 0.44
C LEU A 137 -10.34 5.86 -0.71
N ALA A 138 -11.66 5.94 -0.49
CA ALA A 138 -12.58 6.47 -1.49
C ALA A 138 -12.29 7.95 -1.83
N LYS A 139 -11.98 8.77 -0.82
CA LYS A 139 -11.59 10.17 -1.05
C LYS A 139 -10.32 10.28 -1.87
N LEU A 140 -9.30 9.48 -1.55
CA LEU A 140 -8.04 9.46 -2.30
C LEU A 140 -8.26 9.00 -3.75
N MET A 141 -9.01 7.93 -3.95
CA MET A 141 -9.31 7.43 -5.30
C MET A 141 -10.20 8.39 -6.09
N GLN A 142 -11.13 9.08 -5.42
CA GLN A 142 -11.95 10.12 -6.04
C GLN A 142 -11.09 11.32 -6.47
N MET A 143 -10.12 11.73 -5.66
CA MET A 143 -9.15 12.77 -6.02
C MET A 143 -8.42 12.40 -7.31
N TYR A 144 -7.92 11.17 -7.46
CA TYR A 144 -7.31 10.71 -8.69
C TYR A 144 -8.31 10.66 -9.86
N LEU A 145 -9.54 10.21 -9.62
CA LEU A 145 -10.60 10.14 -10.62
C LEU A 145 -10.98 11.53 -11.17
N ASN A 146 -10.93 12.54 -10.31
CA ASN A 146 -11.17 13.95 -10.66
C ASN A 146 -9.92 14.65 -11.27
N GLY A 147 -8.89 13.90 -11.67
CA GLY A 147 -7.69 14.48 -12.27
C GLY A 147 -6.77 15.23 -11.29
N GLY A 148 -6.86 14.92 -10.00
CA GLY A 148 -6.01 15.49 -8.96
C GLY A 148 -6.70 16.50 -8.06
N GLU A 149 -8.04 16.66 -8.18
CA GLU A 149 -8.83 17.61 -7.40
C GLU A 149 -9.79 16.90 -6.43
N TYR A 150 -9.99 17.47 -5.25
CA TYR A 150 -10.99 17.00 -4.31
C TYR A 150 -11.48 18.16 -3.43
N GLY A 151 -12.81 18.35 -3.37
CA GLY A 151 -13.37 19.58 -2.78
C GLY A 151 -12.94 20.80 -3.61
N ASP A 152 -12.50 21.83 -2.93
CA ASP A 152 -11.99 23.08 -3.55
C ASP A 152 -10.46 23.10 -3.65
N GLU A 153 -9.78 21.95 -3.45
CA GLU A 153 -8.33 21.85 -3.38
C GLU A 153 -7.75 21.07 -4.59
N VAL A 154 -6.64 21.57 -5.11
CA VAL A 154 -5.84 20.93 -6.17
C VAL A 154 -4.62 20.27 -5.54
N TYR A 155 -4.57 18.96 -5.55
CA TYR A 155 -3.46 18.15 -5.01
C TYR A 155 -2.41 17.82 -6.04
N LEU A 156 -2.86 17.50 -7.25
CA LEU A 156 -2.01 17.11 -8.37
C LEU A 156 -2.52 17.80 -9.66
N LYS A 157 -1.62 18.02 -10.59
CA LYS A 157 -2.03 18.49 -11.92
C LYS A 157 -2.67 17.34 -12.70
N PRO A 158 -3.70 17.60 -13.53
CA PRO A 158 -4.33 16.56 -14.35
C PRO A 158 -3.34 15.78 -15.23
N GLU A 159 -2.33 16.45 -15.78
CA GLU A 159 -1.29 15.82 -16.60
C GLU A 159 -0.45 14.84 -15.78
N THR A 160 -0.20 15.15 -14.50
CA THR A 160 0.53 14.24 -13.59
C THR A 160 -0.30 12.99 -13.32
N VAL A 161 -1.58 13.14 -13.01
CA VAL A 161 -2.48 12.00 -12.82
C VAL A 161 -2.54 11.13 -14.07
N ALA A 162 -2.75 11.75 -15.24
CA ALA A 162 -2.78 11.06 -16.53
C ALA A 162 -1.47 10.29 -16.80
N GLU A 163 -0.31 10.92 -16.54
CA GLU A 163 1.00 10.30 -16.73
C GLU A 163 1.19 9.08 -15.82
N PHE A 164 0.83 9.17 -14.54
CA PHE A 164 1.03 8.08 -13.60
C PHE A 164 0.03 6.93 -13.76
N THR A 165 -1.17 7.22 -14.23
CA THR A 165 -2.22 6.21 -14.42
C THR A 165 -2.23 5.55 -15.80
N LYS A 166 -1.53 6.10 -16.80
CA LYS A 166 -1.41 5.45 -18.11
C LYS A 166 -0.49 4.23 -18.07
N GLN A 167 -0.67 3.32 -19.01
CA GLN A 167 0.26 2.20 -19.21
C GLN A 167 1.65 2.73 -19.60
N GLN A 168 2.69 2.33 -18.87
CA GLN A 168 4.05 2.83 -19.07
C GLN A 168 4.83 2.05 -20.13
N PHE A 169 4.60 0.74 -20.24
CA PHE A 169 5.35 -0.12 -21.15
C PHE A 169 4.40 -1.00 -21.96
N LYS A 170 4.69 -1.14 -23.25
CA LYS A 170 3.97 -2.07 -24.11
C LYS A 170 4.19 -3.50 -23.63
N GLY A 171 3.12 -4.26 -23.50
CA GLY A 171 3.18 -5.67 -23.11
C GLY A 171 3.07 -5.94 -21.61
N ASN A 172 3.02 -4.91 -20.77
CA ASN A 172 2.65 -5.07 -19.36
C ASN A 172 1.42 -4.23 -18.99
N HIS A 173 0.87 -4.48 -17.82
CA HIS A 173 -0.35 -3.83 -17.33
C HIS A 173 -0.05 -2.87 -16.17
N ARG A 174 1.05 -2.12 -16.24
CA ARG A 174 1.46 -1.20 -15.18
C ARG A 174 1.45 0.25 -15.62
N GLY A 175 0.85 1.09 -14.77
CA GLY A 175 1.11 2.52 -14.71
C GLY A 175 2.33 2.80 -13.82
N ALA A 176 2.59 4.05 -13.50
CA ALA A 176 3.60 4.42 -12.53
C ALA A 176 3.00 4.31 -11.11
N GLY A 177 3.17 3.14 -10.47
CA GLY A 177 2.63 2.84 -9.16
C GLY A 177 1.21 2.26 -9.15
N PHE A 178 0.58 2.10 -10.32
CA PHE A 178 -0.76 1.53 -10.45
C PHE A 178 -0.76 0.25 -11.28
N ASP A 179 -1.71 -0.62 -10.98
CA ASP A 179 -2.13 -1.71 -11.85
C ASP A 179 -3.13 -1.20 -12.88
N LYS A 180 -3.08 -1.75 -14.08
CA LYS A 180 -4.02 -1.48 -15.18
C LYS A 180 -4.78 -2.76 -15.53
N MET A 181 -6.02 -2.65 -15.93
CA MET A 181 -6.74 -3.84 -16.40
C MET A 181 -6.29 -4.27 -17.78
N GLN A 182 -6.04 -5.56 -17.90
CA GLN A 182 -6.11 -6.26 -19.17
C GLN A 182 -7.51 -6.88 -19.25
N THR A 183 -8.46 -6.18 -19.87
CA THR A 183 -9.78 -6.76 -20.04
C THR A 183 -9.88 -7.47 -21.37
N THR A 184 -10.34 -8.71 -21.32
CA THR A 184 -10.78 -9.48 -22.49
C THR A 184 -12.31 -9.55 -22.57
N SER A 185 -13.00 -9.06 -21.54
CA SER A 185 -14.46 -9.04 -21.44
C SER A 185 -15.04 -7.79 -22.10
N LYS A 186 -16.20 -7.96 -22.75
CA LYS A 186 -16.97 -6.82 -23.28
C LYS A 186 -17.60 -5.98 -22.17
N ILE A 187 -17.89 -6.60 -21.03
CA ILE A 187 -18.43 -5.97 -19.82
C ILE A 187 -17.36 -6.08 -18.74
N GLY A 188 -16.95 -4.96 -18.18
CA GLY A 188 -15.91 -4.92 -17.14
C GLY A 188 -15.19 -3.58 -17.09
N PRO A 189 -14.12 -3.51 -16.29
CA PRO A 189 -13.33 -2.28 -16.17
C PRO A 189 -12.79 -1.79 -17.50
N SER A 190 -12.82 -0.48 -17.71
CA SER A 190 -12.29 0.13 -18.93
C SER A 190 -10.75 0.04 -19.01
N ALA A 191 -10.19 0.29 -20.19
CA ALA A 191 -8.74 0.38 -20.39
C ALA A 191 -8.12 1.56 -19.64
N GLU A 192 -8.91 2.59 -19.33
CA GLU A 192 -8.47 3.75 -18.55
C GLU A 192 -8.42 3.46 -17.05
N SER A 193 -9.12 2.41 -16.59
CA SER A 193 -9.17 2.05 -15.17
C SER A 193 -7.80 1.74 -14.58
N PHE A 194 -7.62 2.05 -13.32
CA PHE A 194 -6.38 1.86 -12.58
C PHE A 194 -6.66 1.57 -11.10
N GLY A 195 -5.72 0.97 -10.43
CA GLY A 195 -5.83 0.64 -9.01
C GLY A 195 -4.68 -0.21 -8.54
N HIS A 196 -4.85 -0.92 -7.43
CA HIS A 196 -3.90 -1.92 -6.96
C HIS A 196 -4.57 -2.90 -6.00
N THR A 197 -3.97 -4.08 -5.88
CA THR A 197 -4.33 -5.06 -4.85
C THR A 197 -3.28 -5.10 -3.76
N GLY A 198 -3.70 -5.33 -2.51
CA GLY A 198 -2.78 -5.58 -1.40
C GLY A 198 -2.70 -7.06 -1.04
N PHE A 199 -1.50 -7.48 -0.63
CA PHE A 199 -1.23 -8.86 -0.19
C PHE A 199 -2.17 -9.31 0.93
N THR A 200 -2.47 -8.42 1.85
CA THR A 200 -3.35 -8.67 3.00
C THR A 200 -4.83 -8.86 2.64
N GLY A 201 -5.19 -8.70 1.36
CA GLY A 201 -6.56 -8.96 0.88
C GLY A 201 -7.32 -7.70 0.45
N THR A 202 -6.67 -6.58 0.37
CA THR A 202 -7.27 -5.31 -0.03
C THR A 202 -7.26 -5.11 -1.55
N MET A 203 -8.12 -4.21 -2.04
CA MET A 203 -8.13 -3.72 -3.41
C MET A 203 -8.73 -2.33 -3.45
N VAL A 204 -8.11 -1.43 -4.20
CA VAL A 204 -8.66 -0.14 -4.60
C VAL A 204 -8.65 -0.04 -6.12
N TRP A 205 -9.71 0.50 -6.71
CA TRP A 205 -9.85 0.60 -8.15
C TRP A 205 -10.66 1.83 -8.54
N ALA A 206 -10.19 2.59 -9.53
CA ALA A 206 -10.93 3.69 -10.13
C ALA A 206 -11.09 3.47 -11.64
N ASP A 207 -12.23 3.84 -12.17
CA ASP A 207 -12.52 3.77 -13.60
C ASP A 207 -13.07 5.11 -14.10
N PRO A 208 -12.24 5.93 -14.75
CA PRO A 208 -12.63 7.24 -15.24
C PRO A 208 -13.77 7.20 -16.27
N LYS A 209 -13.81 6.16 -17.10
CA LYS A 209 -14.83 6.02 -18.14
C LYS A 209 -16.25 5.90 -17.58
N TYR A 210 -16.39 5.20 -16.46
CA TYR A 210 -17.68 4.91 -15.84
C TYR A 210 -17.90 5.70 -14.56
N ASN A 211 -16.94 6.53 -14.16
CA ASN A 211 -16.97 7.31 -12.92
C ASN A 211 -17.19 6.42 -11.68
N ILE A 212 -16.42 5.34 -11.57
CA ILE A 212 -16.54 4.35 -10.51
C ILE A 212 -15.29 4.38 -9.64
N VAL A 213 -15.50 4.35 -8.32
CA VAL A 213 -14.50 3.98 -7.33
C VAL A 213 -14.95 2.69 -6.65
N TYR A 214 -14.12 1.65 -6.70
CA TYR A 214 -14.35 0.36 -6.05
C TYR A 214 -13.29 0.11 -5.00
N ILE A 215 -13.73 -0.12 -3.77
CA ILE A 215 -12.86 -0.41 -2.64
C ILE A 215 -13.33 -1.69 -1.97
N PHE A 216 -12.41 -2.63 -1.86
CA PHE A 216 -12.62 -3.88 -1.17
C PHE A 216 -11.54 -4.05 -0.10
N LEU A 217 -11.95 -4.10 1.15
CA LEU A 217 -11.05 -4.31 2.28
C LEU A 217 -11.40 -5.62 2.97
N SER A 218 -10.41 -6.47 3.10
CA SER A 218 -10.47 -7.69 3.88
C SER A 218 -9.12 -7.95 4.53
N ASN A 219 -9.10 -8.82 5.52
CA ASN A 219 -7.86 -9.31 6.12
C ASN A 219 -7.77 -10.82 5.96
N ARG A 220 -7.24 -11.25 4.80
CA ARG A 220 -7.12 -12.68 4.48
C ARG A 220 -5.95 -13.38 5.20
N VAL A 221 -4.99 -12.61 5.72
CA VAL A 221 -3.78 -13.16 6.35
C VAL A 221 -3.98 -13.50 7.83
N ASN A 222 -5.07 -13.05 8.42
CA ASN A 222 -5.49 -13.47 9.75
C ASN A 222 -6.53 -14.62 9.59
N GLU A 223 -6.33 -15.77 10.18
CA GLU A 223 -5.28 -16.27 11.09
C GLU A 223 -4.12 -16.96 10.34
N THR A 224 -4.25 -17.18 9.05
CA THR A 224 -3.24 -17.87 8.24
C THR A 224 -3.08 -17.24 6.86
N VAL A 225 -1.84 -17.15 6.42
CA VAL A 225 -1.48 -16.61 5.10
C VAL A 225 -1.89 -17.56 3.98
N GLU A 226 -1.78 -18.86 4.21
CA GLU A 226 -2.12 -19.90 3.22
C GLU A 226 -3.17 -20.88 3.78
N PRO A 227 -4.08 -21.40 2.92
CA PRO A 227 -4.19 -21.13 1.48
C PRO A 227 -4.88 -19.78 1.17
N ASN A 228 -4.44 -19.12 0.08
CA ASN A 228 -5.00 -17.83 -0.36
C ASN A 228 -6.32 -18.02 -1.14
N TYR A 229 -7.38 -18.37 -0.47
CA TYR A 229 -8.71 -18.57 -1.09
C TYR A 229 -9.26 -17.30 -1.76
N LEU A 230 -8.92 -16.11 -1.26
CA LEU A 230 -9.36 -14.85 -1.84
C LEU A 230 -8.87 -14.70 -3.29
N SER A 231 -7.61 -15.06 -3.54
CA SER A 231 -7.01 -15.01 -4.87
C SER A 231 -7.44 -16.20 -5.73
N VAL A 232 -7.39 -17.42 -5.19
CA VAL A 232 -7.76 -18.66 -5.92
C VAL A 232 -9.20 -18.58 -6.46
N LYS A 233 -10.11 -18.07 -5.64
CA LYS A 233 -11.53 -17.89 -6.02
C LYS A 233 -11.81 -16.57 -6.73
N LYS A 234 -10.80 -15.72 -6.95
CA LYS A 234 -10.92 -14.39 -7.59
C LYS A 234 -12.05 -13.54 -6.99
N VAL A 235 -12.18 -13.55 -5.66
CA VAL A 235 -13.34 -12.95 -4.98
C VAL A 235 -13.46 -11.45 -5.27
N ARG A 236 -12.36 -10.71 -5.18
CA ARG A 236 -12.32 -9.25 -5.43
C ARG A 236 -12.70 -8.91 -6.86
N GLU A 237 -12.17 -9.68 -7.80
CA GLU A 237 -12.40 -9.52 -9.24
C GLU A 237 -13.85 -9.89 -9.61
N ASN A 238 -14.39 -10.95 -9.03
CA ASN A 238 -15.77 -11.39 -9.28
C ASN A 238 -16.79 -10.37 -8.74
N ILE A 239 -16.60 -9.86 -7.53
CA ILE A 239 -17.46 -8.80 -6.99
C ILE A 239 -17.40 -7.55 -7.86
N ARG A 240 -16.20 -7.12 -8.27
CA ARG A 240 -16.04 -6.02 -9.20
C ARG A 240 -16.77 -6.28 -10.53
N GLN A 241 -16.65 -7.48 -11.07
CA GLN A 241 -17.33 -7.86 -12.33
C GLN A 241 -18.86 -7.71 -12.23
N VAL A 242 -19.46 -8.20 -11.13
CA VAL A 242 -20.92 -8.05 -10.88
C VAL A 242 -21.36 -6.58 -10.85
N ILE A 243 -20.51 -5.69 -10.29
CA ILE A 243 -20.80 -4.24 -10.31
C ILE A 243 -20.86 -3.73 -11.74
N TYR A 244 -19.92 -4.09 -12.60
CA TYR A 244 -19.94 -3.67 -14.01
C TYR A 244 -21.11 -4.26 -14.78
N GLU A 245 -21.49 -5.50 -14.53
CA GLU A 245 -22.66 -6.14 -15.12
C GLU A 245 -23.98 -5.46 -14.71
N ALA A 246 -24.03 -4.91 -13.50
CA ALA A 246 -25.22 -4.20 -13.02
C ALA A 246 -25.40 -2.79 -13.61
N ILE A 247 -24.32 -2.14 -14.06
CA ILE A 247 -24.35 -0.75 -14.54
C ILE A 247 -24.17 -0.63 -16.06
N LEU A 248 -23.67 -1.67 -16.71
CA LEU A 248 -23.50 -1.72 -18.17
C LEU A 248 -24.52 -2.68 -18.76
N PRO A 249 -25.41 -2.19 -19.62
CA PRO A 249 -26.43 -3.01 -20.26
C PRO A 249 -25.84 -4.00 -21.26
#